data_94009313b68636489223cf09a845c801
#
_entry.id   94009313b68636489223cf09a845c801
#
_cell.length_a   1.000
_cell.length_b   1.000
_cell.length_c   1.000
_cell.angle_alpha   90.00
_cell.angle_beta   90.00
_cell.angle_gamma   90.00
#
_symmetry.space_group_name_H-M   'P 1'
#
loop_
_entity.id
_entity.type
_entity.pdbx_description
1 polymer ?
#
loop_
_entity_poly.entity_id
_entity_poly.type
_entity_poly.pdbx_seq_one_letter_code
_entity_poly.pdbx_strand_id
1 'polypeptide(L)'
;LHDRDIREPLFEFLEETYGRIRILEEKTMGKSRADIVMVTPEYLYGIEIKSDADTYARLARQVKDYDSYYDYNIVVVGSSHALHIEEHVPDYWGIITVEVTENCFDFYILRKAAANPKVKWKRKLEILWRPELA
;
A
#
# COMPACT_ATOMS: atom_id res chain seq x y z
N LEU A 1 13.74 9.06 4.45
CA LEU A 1 12.30 9.08 4.15
C LEU A 1 11.48 8.89 5.41
N HIS A 2 10.65 9.85 5.75
CA HIS A 2 9.74 9.75 6.89
C HIS A 2 8.31 9.54 6.40
N ASP A 3 7.66 8.52 6.96
CA ASP A 3 6.29 8.15 6.64
C ASP A 3 5.33 9.35 6.66
N ARG A 4 5.42 10.18 7.72
CA ARG A 4 4.53 11.32 7.89
C ARG A 4 4.65 12.34 6.76
N ASP A 5 5.86 12.56 6.27
CA ASP A 5 6.11 13.58 5.25
C ASP A 5 5.64 13.15 3.86
N ILE A 6 5.58 11.85 3.62
CA ILE A 6 5.24 11.30 2.31
C ILE A 6 3.74 11.20 2.08
N ARG A 7 2.93 11.13 3.14
CA ARG A 7 1.51 10.76 3.01
C ARG A 7 0.71 11.71 2.13
N GLU A 8 0.76 13.00 2.38
CA GLU A 8 0.02 13.96 1.56
C GLU A 8 0.41 13.93 0.08
N PRO A 9 1.70 14.02 -0.26
CA PRO A 9 2.10 13.88 -1.66
C PRO A 9 1.70 12.54 -2.28
N LEU A 10 1.76 11.46 -1.49
CA LEU A 10 1.34 10.14 -1.97
C LEU A 10 -0.15 10.13 -2.30
N PHE A 11 -1.00 10.71 -1.44
CA PHE A 11 -2.42 10.75 -1.69
C PHE A 11 -2.74 11.52 -2.98
N GLU A 12 -2.05 12.61 -3.24
CA GLU A 12 -2.20 13.35 -4.49
C GLU A 12 -1.82 12.49 -5.70
N PHE A 13 -0.71 11.76 -5.60
CA PHE A 13 -0.27 10.86 -6.65
C PHE A 13 -1.29 9.75 -6.90
N LEU A 14 -1.83 9.16 -5.84
CA LEU A 14 -2.82 8.09 -5.96
C LEU A 14 -4.11 8.60 -6.60
N GLU A 15 -4.55 9.79 -6.23
CA GLU A 15 -5.75 10.39 -6.80
C GLU A 15 -5.55 10.68 -8.29
N GLU A 16 -4.40 11.20 -8.68
CA GLU A 16 -4.08 11.44 -10.09
C GLU A 16 -4.01 10.13 -10.89
N THR A 17 -3.50 9.07 -10.27
CA THR A 17 -3.29 7.79 -10.95
C THR A 17 -4.57 6.96 -11.06
N TYR A 18 -5.33 6.90 -9.99
CA TYR A 18 -6.50 6.01 -9.89
C TYR A 18 -7.85 6.73 -10.00
N GLY A 19 -7.83 8.05 -9.99
CA GLY A 19 -9.04 8.84 -10.15
C GLY A 19 -9.85 8.94 -8.87
N ARG A 20 -11.11 8.55 -8.93
CA ARG A 20 -12.05 8.69 -7.80
C ARG A 20 -11.71 7.66 -6.71
N ILE A 21 -11.12 8.13 -5.62
CA ILE A 21 -10.69 7.27 -4.52
C ILE A 21 -11.13 7.82 -3.17
N ARG A 22 -11.16 6.92 -2.18
CA ARG A 22 -11.24 7.28 -0.77
C ARG A 22 -10.03 6.68 -0.08
N ILE A 23 -9.47 7.42 0.87
CA ILE A 23 -8.29 6.99 1.62
C ILE A 23 -8.67 6.80 3.07
N LEU A 24 -8.30 5.63 3.62
CA LEU A 24 -8.37 5.35 5.05
C LEU A 24 -6.95 5.10 5.53
N GLU A 25 -6.62 5.55 6.73
CA GLU A 25 -5.29 5.39 7.30
C GLU A 25 -5.32 4.50 8.53
N GLU A 26 -4.24 3.75 8.71
CA GLU A 26 -3.99 2.99 9.93
C GLU A 26 -5.13 2.03 10.29
N LYS A 27 -5.51 1.16 9.36
CA LYS A 27 -6.63 0.23 9.57
C LYS A 27 -6.14 -1.14 10.02
N THR A 28 -6.70 -1.62 11.12
CA THR A 28 -6.39 -2.94 11.65
C THR A 28 -6.83 -4.04 10.68
N MET A 29 -5.94 -5.00 10.47
CA MET A 29 -6.19 -6.19 9.64
C MET A 29 -5.51 -7.38 10.32
N GLY A 30 -6.30 -8.22 10.98
CA GLY A 30 -5.73 -9.34 11.75
C GLY A 30 -4.82 -8.82 12.86
N LYS A 31 -3.55 -9.25 12.87
CA LYS A 31 -2.55 -8.83 13.85
C LYS A 31 -1.71 -7.66 13.38
N SER A 32 -1.94 -7.20 12.17
CA SER A 32 -1.20 -6.09 11.56
C SER A 32 -2.11 -4.89 11.40
N ARG A 33 -1.54 -3.80 10.90
CA ARG A 33 -2.27 -2.58 10.60
C ARG A 33 -1.81 -2.07 9.24
N ALA A 34 -2.77 -1.86 8.34
CA ALA A 34 -2.48 -1.30 7.03
C ALA A 34 -2.19 0.20 7.18
N ASP A 35 -1.11 0.67 6.60
CA ASP A 35 -0.81 2.09 6.60
C ASP A 35 -1.90 2.87 5.87
N ILE A 36 -2.26 2.40 4.70
CA ILE A 36 -3.28 3.06 3.86
C ILE A 36 -4.18 1.99 3.25
N VAL A 37 -5.47 2.25 3.27
CA VAL A 37 -6.45 1.51 2.47
C VAL A 37 -7.02 2.49 1.47
N MET A 38 -6.86 2.20 0.19
CA MET A 38 -7.41 3.00 -0.89
C MET A 38 -8.63 2.29 -1.45
N VAL A 39 -9.75 2.99 -1.50
CA VAL A 39 -11.01 2.45 -2.00
C VAL A 39 -11.33 3.11 -3.33
N THR A 40 -11.42 2.30 -4.37
CA THR A 40 -11.92 2.74 -5.67
C THR A 40 -13.38 2.24 -5.83
N PRO A 41 -14.10 2.64 -6.85
CA PRO A 41 -15.50 2.17 -7.02
C PRO A 41 -15.64 0.64 -7.06
N GLU A 42 -14.61 -0.08 -7.49
CA GLU A 42 -14.70 -1.52 -7.69
C GLU A 42 -13.80 -2.34 -6.79
N TYR A 43 -12.72 -1.77 -6.26
CA TYR A 43 -11.67 -2.53 -5.59
C TYR A 43 -11.15 -1.89 -4.33
N LEU A 44 -10.63 -2.75 -3.43
CA LEU A 44 -9.88 -2.33 -2.26
C LEU A 44 -8.38 -2.56 -2.50
N TYR A 45 -7.60 -1.54 -2.20
CA TYR A 45 -6.13 -1.60 -2.27
C TYR A 45 -5.54 -1.45 -0.89
N GLY A 46 -4.63 -2.35 -0.53
CA GLY A 46 -3.81 -2.18 0.68
C GLY A 46 -2.46 -1.60 0.28
N ILE A 47 -2.01 -0.60 1.01
CA ILE A 47 -0.75 0.09 0.68
C ILE A 47 0.10 0.17 1.93
N GLU A 48 1.30 -0.39 1.84
CA GLU A 48 2.30 -0.34 2.90
C GLU A 48 3.40 0.64 2.54
N ILE A 49 3.72 1.53 3.47
CA ILE A 49 4.83 2.47 3.29
C ILE A 49 6.03 1.92 4.04
N LYS A 50 7.11 1.65 3.31
CA LYS A 50 8.33 1.08 3.88
C LYS A 50 9.40 2.16 3.95
N SER A 51 9.69 2.63 5.15
CA SER A 51 10.73 3.63 5.33
C SER A 51 12.12 3.00 5.31
N ASP A 52 13.13 3.83 5.14
CA ASP A 52 14.52 3.37 5.07
C ASP A 52 14.99 2.67 6.34
N ALA A 53 14.38 2.99 7.47
CA ALA A 53 14.76 2.41 8.75
C ALA A 53 14.10 1.05 9.02
N ASP A 54 13.11 0.67 8.23
CA ASP A 54 12.39 -0.58 8.43
C ASP A 54 13.18 -1.79 7.99
N THR A 55 12.97 -2.90 8.69
CA THR A 55 13.57 -4.17 8.32
C THR A 55 12.58 -5.01 7.53
N TYR A 56 13.11 -5.94 6.74
CA TYR A 56 12.26 -6.85 5.98
C TYR A 56 11.66 -7.98 6.81
N ALA A 57 12.11 -8.13 8.07
CA ALA A 57 11.60 -9.19 8.93
C ALA A 57 10.10 -9.08 9.20
N ARG A 58 9.60 -7.86 9.38
CA ARG A 58 8.17 -7.60 9.60
C ARG A 58 7.35 -7.72 8.33
N LEU A 59 7.98 -7.47 7.20
CA LEU A 59 7.27 -7.40 5.93
C LEU A 59 6.61 -8.71 5.55
N ALA A 60 7.28 -9.84 5.79
CA ALA A 60 6.72 -11.16 5.47
C ALA A 60 5.38 -11.39 6.17
N ARG A 61 5.27 -10.98 7.44
CA ARG A 61 4.02 -11.10 8.20
C ARG A 61 2.97 -10.12 7.67
N GLN A 62 3.39 -8.90 7.40
CA GLN A 62 2.50 -7.88 6.87
C GLN A 62 1.93 -8.30 5.51
N VAL A 63 2.76 -8.85 4.63
CA VAL A 63 2.32 -9.36 3.32
C VAL A 63 1.19 -10.38 3.49
N LYS A 64 1.34 -11.29 4.42
CA LYS A 64 0.33 -12.33 4.66
C LYS A 64 -1.01 -11.72 5.06
N ASP A 65 -0.99 -10.72 5.94
CA ASP A 65 -2.21 -10.04 6.38
C ASP A 65 -2.83 -9.22 5.23
N TYR A 66 -2.03 -8.43 4.52
CA TYR A 66 -2.51 -7.68 3.36
C TYR A 66 -3.16 -8.61 2.32
N ASP A 67 -2.52 -9.75 2.06
CA ASP A 67 -3.02 -10.70 1.06
C ASP A 67 -4.39 -11.28 1.42
N SER A 68 -4.73 -11.29 2.70
CA SER A 68 -6.05 -11.80 3.12
C SER A 68 -7.18 -10.79 2.92
N TYR A 69 -6.87 -9.48 2.88
CA TYR A 69 -7.88 -8.43 2.97
C TYR A 69 -8.17 -7.67 1.68
N TYR A 70 -7.18 -7.51 0.79
CA TYR A 70 -7.30 -6.54 -0.30
C TYR A 70 -7.23 -7.17 -1.67
N ASP A 71 -7.95 -6.56 -2.62
CA ASP A 71 -7.94 -7.02 -4.02
C ASP A 71 -6.58 -6.79 -4.69
N TYR A 72 -5.92 -5.70 -4.30
CA TYR A 72 -4.58 -5.34 -4.80
C TYR A 72 -3.75 -4.84 -3.64
N ASN A 73 -2.47 -5.11 -3.67
CA ASN A 73 -1.56 -4.62 -2.65
C ASN A 73 -0.36 -3.92 -3.29
N ILE A 74 0.08 -2.86 -2.64
CA ILE A 74 1.17 -2.02 -3.13
C ILE A 74 2.12 -1.73 -1.98
N VAL A 75 3.41 -1.78 -2.24
CA VAL A 75 4.41 -1.27 -1.32
C VAL A 75 5.03 0.00 -1.88
N VAL A 76 5.19 1.00 -1.03
CA VAL A 76 5.83 2.28 -1.38
C VAL A 76 7.17 2.33 -0.68
N VAL A 77 8.23 2.50 -1.44
CA VAL A 77 9.61 2.49 -0.93
C VAL A 77 10.42 3.62 -1.54
N GLY A 78 11.47 4.04 -0.85
CA GLY A 78 12.44 4.94 -1.44
C GLY A 78 13.13 4.30 -2.63
N SER A 79 13.49 5.09 -3.62
CA SER A 79 14.06 4.58 -4.87
C SER A 79 15.33 3.77 -4.67
N SER A 80 16.10 4.05 -3.62
CA SER A 80 17.34 3.31 -3.32
C SER A 80 17.08 1.86 -2.88
N HIS A 81 15.86 1.54 -2.44
CA HIS A 81 15.51 0.19 -1.98
C HIS A 81 14.69 -0.62 -2.98
N ALA A 82 14.43 -0.05 -4.16
CA ALA A 82 13.53 -0.65 -5.14
C ALA A 82 13.93 -2.06 -5.57
N LEU A 83 15.21 -2.30 -5.76
CA LEU A 83 15.70 -3.61 -6.21
C LEU A 83 15.56 -4.68 -5.13
N HIS A 84 15.73 -4.28 -3.87
CA HIS A 84 15.65 -5.24 -2.77
C HIS A 84 14.20 -5.59 -2.44
N ILE A 85 13.29 -4.64 -2.56
CA ILE A 85 11.90 -4.89 -2.21
C ILE A 85 11.26 -5.96 -3.10
N GLU A 86 11.68 -6.07 -4.34
CA GLU A 86 11.13 -7.08 -5.24
C GLU A 86 11.30 -8.50 -4.72
N GLU A 87 12.35 -8.74 -3.93
CA GLU A 87 12.64 -10.05 -3.35
C GLU A 87 11.77 -10.36 -2.14
N HIS A 88 11.11 -9.36 -1.58
CA HIS A 88 10.39 -9.46 -0.31
C HIS A 88 8.87 -9.37 -0.43
N VAL A 89 8.36 -9.11 -1.62
CA VAL A 89 6.91 -9.07 -1.87
C VAL A 89 6.56 -10.00 -3.02
N PRO A 90 5.35 -10.58 -3.01
CA PRO A 90 4.90 -11.41 -4.12
C PRO A 90 4.89 -10.65 -5.44
N ASP A 91 4.98 -11.38 -6.55
CA ASP A 91 5.08 -10.78 -7.89
C ASP A 91 3.81 -10.04 -8.30
N TYR A 92 2.66 -10.30 -7.66
CA TYR A 92 1.42 -9.58 -7.94
C TYR A 92 1.27 -8.29 -7.14
N TRP A 93 2.16 -8.02 -6.19
CA TRP A 93 2.18 -6.75 -5.48
C TRP A 93 2.72 -5.65 -6.40
N GLY A 94 2.08 -4.48 -6.34
CA GLY A 94 2.61 -3.29 -7.00
C GLY A 94 3.75 -2.69 -6.19
N ILE A 95 4.63 -1.99 -6.87
CA ILE A 95 5.75 -1.29 -6.25
C ILE A 95 5.74 0.15 -6.75
N ILE A 96 5.62 1.09 -5.82
CA ILE A 96 5.76 2.51 -6.10
C ILE A 96 7.04 2.96 -5.43
N THR A 97 7.91 3.62 -6.19
CA THR A 97 9.12 4.20 -5.63
C THR A 97 8.92 5.70 -5.46
N VAL A 98 9.61 6.26 -4.49
CA VAL A 98 9.61 7.69 -4.25
C VAL A 98 11.03 8.20 -4.15
N GLU A 99 11.30 9.28 -4.84
CA GLU A 99 12.57 10.00 -4.74
C GLU A 99 12.28 11.38 -4.17
N VAL A 100 13.05 11.75 -3.15
CA VAL A 100 12.89 13.03 -2.46
C VAL A 100 14.05 13.95 -2.83
N THR A 101 13.75 15.08 -3.46
CA THR A 101 14.75 16.08 -3.82
C THR A 101 14.19 17.46 -3.45
N GLU A 102 14.95 18.25 -2.70
CA GLU A 102 14.61 19.65 -2.37
C GLU A 102 13.13 19.87 -2.00
N ASN A 103 12.60 19.05 -1.10
CA ASN A 103 11.20 19.08 -0.66
C ASN A 103 10.19 18.66 -1.73
N CYS A 104 10.68 18.06 -2.79
CA CYS A 104 9.83 17.53 -3.85
C CYS A 104 9.78 16.01 -3.76
N PHE A 105 8.57 15.44 -3.91
CA PHE A 105 8.38 13.98 -3.87
C PHE A 105 8.00 13.51 -5.27
N ASP A 106 8.88 12.73 -5.88
CA ASP A 106 8.63 12.16 -7.20
C ASP A 106 8.27 10.68 -7.05
N PHE A 107 7.04 10.34 -7.40
CA PHE A 107 6.54 8.97 -7.34
C PHE A 107 6.59 8.32 -8.72
N TYR A 108 6.95 7.05 -8.71
CA TYR A 108 7.05 6.28 -9.94
C TYR A 108 6.52 4.87 -9.71
N ILE A 109 5.68 4.39 -10.62
CA ILE A 109 5.18 3.01 -10.56
C ILE A 109 6.23 2.11 -11.19
N LEU A 110 7.01 1.44 -10.35
CA LEU A 110 8.02 0.51 -10.82
C LEU A 110 7.37 -0.77 -11.33
N ARG A 111 6.35 -1.24 -10.62
CA ARG A 111 5.59 -2.42 -11.00
C ARG A 111 4.12 -2.21 -10.67
N LYS A 112 3.27 -2.37 -11.67
CA LYS A 112 1.84 -2.23 -11.48
C LYS A 112 1.29 -3.40 -10.66
N ALA A 113 0.38 -3.13 -9.73
CA ALA A 113 -0.26 -4.17 -8.95
C ALA A 113 -1.13 -5.06 -9.83
N ALA A 114 -1.05 -6.36 -9.63
CA ALA A 114 -1.90 -7.35 -10.27
C ALA A 114 -2.90 -7.89 -9.26
N ALA A 115 -3.97 -8.51 -9.73
CA ALA A 115 -5.01 -9.06 -8.86
C ALA A 115 -4.43 -10.05 -7.85
N ASN A 116 -4.80 -9.86 -6.59
CA ASN A 116 -4.33 -10.70 -5.51
C ASN A 116 -5.08 -12.05 -5.54
N PRO A 117 -4.37 -13.18 -5.76
CA PRO A 117 -5.03 -14.48 -5.82
C PRO A 117 -5.44 -15.04 -4.45
N LYS A 118 -5.02 -14.39 -3.38
CA LYS A 118 -5.21 -14.88 -2.01
C LYS A 118 -6.24 -14.12 -1.20
N VAL A 119 -6.91 -13.13 -1.77
CA VAL A 119 -7.89 -12.34 -1.04
C VAL A 119 -9.04 -13.21 -0.56
N LYS A 120 -9.44 -13.01 0.70
CA LYS A 120 -10.56 -13.73 1.31
C LYS A 120 -11.74 -12.78 1.40
N TRP A 121 -12.84 -13.10 0.74
CA TRP A 121 -13.98 -12.21 0.68
C TRP A 121 -14.55 -11.85 2.06
N LYS A 122 -14.47 -12.77 3.04
CA LYS A 122 -14.92 -12.49 4.40
C LYS A 122 -14.06 -11.40 5.07
N ARG A 123 -12.76 -11.42 4.85
CA ARG A 123 -11.85 -10.41 5.36
C ARG A 123 -12.08 -9.08 4.68
N LYS A 124 -12.29 -9.11 3.37
CA LYS A 124 -12.62 -7.92 2.60
C LYS A 124 -13.89 -7.26 3.13
N LEU A 125 -14.92 -8.04 3.48
CA LEU A 125 -16.16 -7.52 4.06
C LEU A 125 -15.94 -6.83 5.41
N GLU A 126 -15.00 -7.29 6.20
CA GLU A 126 -14.66 -6.64 7.47
C GLU A 126 -14.22 -5.19 7.25
N ILE A 127 -13.50 -4.93 6.17
CA ILE A 127 -13.08 -3.56 5.81
C ILE A 127 -14.27 -2.76 5.27
N LEU A 128 -15.05 -3.36 4.36
CA LEU A 128 -16.17 -2.67 3.71
C LEU A 128 -17.28 -2.25 4.67
N TRP A 129 -17.44 -2.95 5.78
CA TRP A 129 -18.49 -2.66 6.75
C TRP A 129 -18.05 -1.74 7.88
N ARG A 130 -16.92 -1.10 7.75
CA ARG A 130 -16.50 -0.11 8.73
C ARG A 130 -17.33 1.17 8.58
N PRO A 131 -17.64 1.84 9.71
CA PRO A 131 -18.49 3.04 9.67
C PRO A 131 -18.00 4.13 8.71
N GLU A 132 -16.70 4.28 8.56
CA GLU A 132 -16.11 5.29 7.68
C GLU A 132 -16.36 5.03 6.18
N LEU A 133 -16.87 3.85 5.84
CA LEU A 133 -17.22 3.50 4.45
C LEU A 133 -18.72 3.46 4.21
N ALA A 134 -19.51 3.58 5.26
CA ALA A 134 -20.97 3.53 5.17
C ALA A 134 -21.57 4.75 4.46
#